data_1c95bdcfca4d8fed91e420bdb87296a3
#
_entry.id   1c95bdcfca4d8fed91e420bdb87296a3
#
_cell.length_a   1.000
_cell.length_b   1.000
_cell.length_c   1.000
_cell.angle_alpha   90.00
_cell.angle_beta   90.00
_cell.angle_gamma   90.00
#
_symmetry.space_group_name_H-M   'P 1'
#
loop_
_entity.id
_entity.type
_entity.pdbx_description
1 polymer ?
#
loop_
_entity_poly.entity_id
_entity_poly.type
_entity_poly.pdbx_seq_one_letter_code
_entity_poly.pdbx_strand_id
1 'polypeptide(L)'
;MKKRLLWLFAVMLLIGTCNTLQAQVVVETDPVETDFDEADEEDEEDDGDEENDDVVVPLGEDEFAVTDNEGNEEVVEFPEAMTYDLDSLLNLYMSKTYLSGDNDCQMSDVNPVYSKEEYVDRLSRIPSVMELAYNDVVQKFIDRYSGRLRYSVSYMLGAANFYLPIFEEALEAYKLPLELKYLPIIESALNPKAVSRAGATGLWQFMLATGKQYGLEVNSLVDERRDPIKSSYAAARYLKALYRVFGDWNLVIAAYNCGPENINKAIRRARAAAGHAQDDTPITKAEKDYWHIYPYLPAETRGYVPAFIAANYIMTYYCDHNICPMTTRLPAQTDTIMVHKNVHLQQIAGVLGLDIDMLRSLNPEFRHDVVPGLTKPYAIRLPLADTGRFIDHEDSIYAYRADELLNKRIEVTINDDVPTYKPKKTRATRRNSRASRNKRVVRNTKSRRTTAAKRRTPTKKTATRSKTRTAKKKTTTRRRRR
;
A
#
# COMPACT_ATOMS: atom_id res chain seq x y z
N MET A 1 -17.39 53.31 49.15
CA MET A 1 -16.43 52.32 48.57
C MET A 1 -17.06 50.98 48.19
N LYS A 2 -18.23 50.61 48.63
CA LYS A 2 -18.85 49.31 48.34
C LYS A 2 -19.58 49.20 46.97
N LYS A 3 -19.90 50.29 46.28
CA LYS A 3 -20.58 50.27 45.00
C LYS A 3 -19.66 50.22 43.76
N ARG A 4 -18.35 50.46 43.91
CA ARG A 4 -17.36 50.35 42.82
C ARG A 4 -16.76 48.95 42.68
N LEU A 5 -16.87 48.12 43.71
CA LEU A 5 -16.35 46.74 43.70
C LEU A 5 -17.33 45.76 43.00
N LEU A 6 -18.63 46.05 43.05
CA LEU A 6 -19.65 45.22 42.37
C LEU A 6 -19.67 45.39 40.84
N TRP A 7 -19.19 46.52 40.32
CA TRP A 7 -19.14 46.77 38.89
C TRP A 7 -17.94 46.08 38.21
N LEU A 8 -16.83 45.93 38.94
CA LEU A 8 -15.66 45.19 38.47
C LEU A 8 -15.90 43.68 38.42
N PHE A 9 -16.75 43.12 39.30
CA PHE A 9 -17.14 41.70 39.21
C PHE A 9 -18.14 41.41 38.09
N ALA A 10 -18.99 42.36 37.73
CA ALA A 10 -19.94 42.22 36.62
C ALA A 10 -19.25 42.31 35.24
N VAL A 11 -18.15 43.06 35.12
CA VAL A 11 -17.38 43.16 33.86
C VAL A 11 -16.46 41.94 33.70
N MET A 12 -15.99 41.31 34.76
CA MET A 12 -15.23 40.06 34.69
C MET A 12 -16.08 38.85 34.37
N LEU A 13 -17.38 38.88 34.65
CA LEU A 13 -18.32 37.80 34.30
C LEU A 13 -18.86 37.88 32.84
N LEU A 14 -18.68 39.02 32.16
CA LEU A 14 -19.07 39.20 30.75
C LEU A 14 -17.94 38.95 29.74
N ILE A 15 -16.70 38.79 30.20
CA ILE A 15 -15.55 38.47 29.35
C ILE A 15 -15.27 36.95 29.33
N GLY A 16 -16.00 36.14 30.10
CA GLY A 16 -15.81 34.70 30.28
C GLY A 16 -16.63 33.79 29.38
N THR A 17 -17.35 34.32 28.37
CA THR A 17 -18.14 33.45 27.47
C THR A 17 -17.94 33.82 26.00
N CYS A 18 -16.67 33.93 25.60
CA CYS A 18 -16.33 33.69 24.20
C CYS A 18 -15.93 32.20 24.10
N ASN A 19 -16.95 31.35 24.09
CA ASN A 19 -16.76 29.95 23.66
C ASN A 19 -16.34 29.97 22.21
N THR A 20 -15.07 29.80 21.99
CA THR A 20 -14.59 29.21 20.75
C THR A 20 -15.34 27.89 20.59
N LEU A 21 -16.26 27.84 19.63
CA LEU A 21 -16.75 26.58 19.05
C LEU A 21 -15.54 25.97 18.31
N GLN A 22 -14.62 25.40 19.07
CA GLN A 22 -13.83 24.31 18.56
C GLN A 22 -14.82 23.18 18.34
N ALA A 23 -15.01 22.80 17.07
CA ALA A 23 -15.66 21.56 16.72
C ALA A 23 -14.80 20.46 17.37
N GLN A 24 -15.17 20.06 18.57
CA GLN A 24 -14.69 18.82 19.16
C GLN A 24 -15.25 17.74 18.24
N VAL A 25 -14.37 17.18 17.41
CA VAL A 25 -14.58 15.85 16.86
C VAL A 25 -14.67 14.95 18.08
N VAL A 26 -15.89 14.61 18.47
CA VAL A 26 -16.16 13.59 19.49
C VAL A 26 -15.63 12.31 18.87
N VAL A 27 -14.42 11.95 19.23
CA VAL A 27 -13.89 10.62 18.98
C VAL A 27 -14.65 9.72 19.95
N GLU A 28 -15.79 9.19 19.51
CA GLU A 28 -16.41 8.06 20.19
C GLU A 28 -15.38 6.94 20.24
N THR A 29 -14.81 6.74 21.40
CA THR A 29 -13.93 5.62 21.70
C THR A 29 -14.80 4.41 22.05
N ASP A 30 -15.51 3.88 21.08
CA ASP A 30 -15.97 2.51 21.21
C ASP A 30 -14.75 1.60 21.03
N PRO A 31 -14.46 0.72 22.00
CA PRO A 31 -13.44 -0.28 21.82
C PRO A 31 -13.94 -1.23 20.73
N VAL A 32 -13.35 -1.14 19.54
CA VAL A 32 -13.43 -2.22 18.56
C VAL A 32 -12.63 -3.36 19.18
N GLU A 33 -13.31 -4.24 19.92
CA GLU A 33 -12.79 -5.56 20.22
C GLU A 33 -12.68 -6.27 18.88
N THR A 34 -11.50 -6.23 18.29
CA THR A 34 -11.17 -7.05 17.14
C THR A 34 -10.83 -8.43 17.68
N ASP A 35 -11.85 -9.25 17.84
CA ASP A 35 -11.65 -10.71 17.77
C ASP A 35 -11.14 -10.98 16.36
N PHE A 36 -9.88 -11.36 16.27
CA PHE A 36 -9.34 -11.95 15.06
C PHE A 36 -9.87 -13.37 15.02
N ASP A 37 -11.06 -13.56 14.41
CA ASP A 37 -11.56 -14.90 14.12
C ASP A 37 -10.47 -15.65 13.35
N GLU A 38 -10.00 -16.74 13.94
CA GLU A 38 -9.14 -17.73 13.31
C GLU A 38 -9.94 -18.37 12.17
N ALA A 39 -9.85 -17.80 10.99
CA ALA A 39 -10.22 -18.52 9.79
C ALA A 39 -9.08 -19.49 9.50
N ASP A 40 -9.28 -20.75 9.87
CA ASP A 40 -8.45 -21.87 9.46
C ASP A 40 -8.57 -22.03 7.94
N GLU A 41 -7.71 -21.32 7.18
CA GLU A 41 -7.37 -21.74 5.83
C GLU A 41 -6.35 -22.87 5.97
N GLU A 42 -6.81 -24.10 5.68
CA GLU A 42 -5.96 -25.27 5.54
C GLU A 42 -5.00 -25.00 4.36
N ASP A 43 -3.79 -24.53 4.67
CA ASP A 43 -2.66 -24.51 3.73
C ASP A 43 -2.34 -25.96 3.36
N GLU A 44 -2.70 -26.41 2.18
CA GLU A 44 -2.12 -27.62 1.57
C GLU A 44 -0.62 -27.38 1.45
N GLU A 45 0.16 -27.98 2.37
CA GLU A 45 1.60 -28.07 2.26
C GLU A 45 1.92 -28.96 1.05
N ASP A 46 2.30 -28.34 -0.05
CA ASP A 46 2.92 -29.00 -1.19
C ASP A 46 4.39 -29.29 -0.82
N ASP A 47 4.62 -30.43 -0.20
CA ASP A 47 5.96 -30.99 0.05
C ASP A 47 6.53 -31.54 -1.26
N GLY A 48 6.79 -30.65 -2.21
CA GLY A 48 7.59 -30.96 -3.38
C GLY A 48 9.07 -30.92 -3.05
N ASP A 49 9.67 -32.09 -2.76
CA ASP A 49 11.12 -32.29 -2.83
C ASP A 49 11.57 -32.10 -4.28
N GLU A 50 11.81 -30.86 -4.70
CA GLU A 50 12.54 -30.58 -5.95
C GLU A 50 14.06 -30.55 -5.63
N GLU A 51 14.77 -31.52 -6.21
CA GLU A 51 16.23 -31.54 -6.28
C GLU A 51 16.70 -30.24 -6.93
N ASN A 52 17.42 -29.43 -6.17
CA ASN A 52 18.03 -28.18 -6.60
C ASN A 52 19.15 -28.46 -7.60
N ASP A 53 18.85 -28.34 -8.88
CA ASP A 53 19.86 -27.93 -9.86
C ASP A 53 20.10 -26.42 -9.65
N ASP A 54 21.33 -26.04 -9.28
CA ASP A 54 21.78 -24.65 -9.08
C ASP A 54 21.65 -23.83 -10.38
N VAL A 55 20.43 -23.49 -10.76
CA VAL A 55 20.16 -22.49 -11.80
C VAL A 55 20.25 -21.12 -11.15
N VAL A 56 21.37 -20.43 -11.33
CA VAL A 56 21.50 -19.01 -10.97
C VAL A 56 20.46 -18.23 -11.80
N VAL A 57 19.30 -17.99 -11.22
CA VAL A 57 18.29 -17.11 -11.79
C VAL A 57 18.80 -15.67 -11.65
N PRO A 58 18.98 -14.90 -12.73
CA PRO A 58 19.39 -13.51 -12.62
C PRO A 58 18.34 -12.75 -11.82
N LEU A 59 18.78 -12.00 -10.80
CA LEU A 59 17.93 -11.13 -9.98
C LEU A 59 17.20 -10.12 -10.87
N GLY A 60 15.92 -9.90 -10.60
CA GLY A 60 15.12 -8.87 -11.24
C GLY A 60 15.64 -7.44 -10.93
N GLU A 61 15.23 -6.45 -11.69
CA GLU A 61 15.60 -5.03 -11.44
C GLU A 61 15.10 -4.53 -10.07
N ASP A 62 14.09 -5.17 -9.52
CA ASP A 62 13.42 -4.82 -8.26
C ASP A 62 13.85 -5.70 -7.09
N GLU A 63 14.88 -6.53 -7.27
CA GLU A 63 15.42 -7.45 -6.29
C GLU A 63 16.91 -7.24 -6.08
N PHE A 64 17.43 -7.61 -4.92
CA PHE A 64 18.87 -7.67 -4.66
C PHE A 64 19.22 -8.79 -3.67
N ALA A 65 20.41 -9.36 -3.83
CA ALA A 65 20.92 -10.35 -2.91
C ALA A 65 21.65 -9.69 -1.73
N VAL A 66 21.46 -10.25 -0.56
CA VAL A 66 22.20 -9.93 0.67
C VAL A 66 22.82 -11.22 1.18
N THR A 67 24.13 -11.20 1.43
CA THR A 67 24.83 -12.32 2.04
C THR A 67 24.75 -12.21 3.56
N ASP A 68 24.26 -13.25 4.23
CA ASP A 68 24.23 -13.31 5.69
C ASP A 68 25.64 -13.55 6.29
N ASN A 69 25.74 -13.56 7.62
CA ASN A 69 27.01 -13.79 8.30
C ASN A 69 27.51 -15.23 8.15
N GLU A 70 26.68 -16.15 7.65
CA GLU A 70 26.98 -17.56 7.40
C GLU A 70 27.37 -17.82 5.95
N GLY A 71 27.26 -16.79 5.08
CA GLY A 71 27.62 -16.84 3.66
C GLY A 71 26.48 -17.22 2.72
N ASN A 72 25.25 -17.35 3.23
CA ASN A 72 24.08 -17.63 2.40
C ASN A 72 23.60 -16.34 1.73
N GLU A 73 23.20 -16.43 0.46
CA GLU A 73 22.60 -15.33 -0.27
C GLU A 73 21.07 -15.34 -0.08
N GLU A 74 20.54 -14.23 0.41
CA GLU A 74 19.09 -14.01 0.54
C GLU A 74 18.64 -12.95 -0.45
N VAL A 75 17.50 -13.18 -1.13
CA VAL A 75 16.87 -12.21 -2.02
C VAL A 75 15.96 -11.30 -1.23
N VAL A 76 16.12 -9.99 -1.41
CA VAL A 76 15.27 -8.96 -0.81
C VAL A 76 14.64 -8.13 -1.92
N GLU A 77 13.32 -7.99 -1.88
CA GLU A 77 12.55 -7.18 -2.83
C GLU A 77 12.43 -5.74 -2.37
N PHE A 78 12.42 -4.80 -3.31
CA PHE A 78 12.07 -3.41 -3.02
C PHE A 78 10.54 -3.26 -2.96
N PRO A 79 9.99 -2.44 -2.02
CA PRO A 79 8.57 -2.11 -2.01
C PRO A 79 8.08 -1.57 -3.35
N GLU A 80 6.84 -1.90 -3.76
CA GLU A 80 6.27 -1.53 -5.07
C GLU A 80 6.37 -0.02 -5.36
N ALA A 81 6.20 0.83 -4.34
CA ALA A 81 6.35 2.28 -4.52
C ALA A 81 7.77 2.74 -4.89
N MET A 82 8.80 1.95 -4.61
CA MET A 82 10.18 2.24 -5.02
C MET A 82 10.50 1.79 -6.46
N THR A 83 9.56 1.12 -7.12
CA THR A 83 9.69 0.75 -8.54
C THR A 83 9.10 1.82 -9.47
N TYR A 84 8.32 2.77 -8.93
CA TYR A 84 7.74 3.85 -9.70
C TYR A 84 8.81 4.84 -10.17
N ASP A 85 8.79 5.15 -11.46
CA ASP A 85 9.57 6.25 -12.01
C ASP A 85 8.87 7.61 -11.81
N LEU A 86 9.64 8.70 -11.98
CA LEU A 86 9.13 10.05 -11.81
C LEU A 86 8.00 10.37 -12.81
N ASP A 87 8.11 9.92 -14.07
CA ASP A 87 7.12 10.21 -15.11
C ASP A 87 5.78 9.57 -14.76
N SER A 88 5.80 8.33 -14.22
CA SER A 88 4.60 7.68 -13.71
C SER A 88 3.98 8.44 -12.54
N LEU A 89 4.79 8.92 -11.58
CA LEU A 89 4.31 9.71 -10.45
C LEU A 89 3.72 11.05 -10.91
N LEU A 90 4.37 11.76 -11.81
CA LEU A 90 3.91 13.06 -12.36
C LEU A 90 2.64 12.90 -13.19
N ASN A 91 2.55 11.88 -14.02
CA ASN A 91 1.36 11.58 -14.81
C ASN A 91 0.14 11.27 -13.95
N LEU A 92 0.33 10.53 -12.86
CA LEU A 92 -0.73 10.22 -11.91
C LEU A 92 -1.23 11.47 -11.18
N TYR A 93 -0.36 12.45 -10.97
CA TYR A 93 -0.67 13.66 -10.21
C TYR A 93 -1.15 14.83 -11.08
N MET A 94 -0.89 14.81 -12.38
CA MET A 94 -1.21 15.91 -13.32
C MET A 94 -0.64 17.27 -12.85
N SER A 95 0.27 17.26 -11.90
CA SER A 95 0.90 18.48 -11.42
C SER A 95 2.13 18.75 -12.28
N LYS A 96 2.12 19.85 -13.05
CA LYS A 96 3.37 20.39 -13.58
C LYS A 96 4.20 20.84 -12.39
N THR A 97 5.13 20.00 -11.98
CA THR A 97 6.07 20.34 -10.93
C THR A 97 7.26 21.05 -11.55
N TYR A 98 7.70 22.10 -10.89
CA TYR A 98 8.92 22.80 -11.26
C TYR A 98 9.89 22.62 -10.10
N LEU A 99 11.15 22.39 -10.42
CA LEU A 99 12.20 22.51 -9.43
C LEU A 99 12.17 23.93 -8.90
N SER A 100 12.08 24.08 -7.60
CA SER A 100 12.17 25.37 -6.93
C SER A 100 13.56 25.94 -7.18
N GLY A 101 13.61 27.15 -7.71
CA GLY A 101 14.85 27.91 -7.83
C GLY A 101 15.34 28.48 -6.51
N ASP A 102 15.09 27.79 -5.38
CA ASP A 102 15.55 28.21 -4.07
C ASP A 102 17.08 28.23 -4.08
N ASN A 103 17.66 29.39 -3.79
CA ASN A 103 19.09 29.64 -3.97
C ASN A 103 19.98 28.78 -3.07
N ASP A 104 19.41 28.14 -2.04
CA ASP A 104 20.15 27.36 -1.04
C ASP A 104 20.14 25.84 -1.35
N CYS A 105 19.30 25.37 -2.27
CA CYS A 105 19.23 23.96 -2.65
C CYS A 105 19.60 23.78 -4.13
N GLN A 106 20.64 23.01 -4.42
CA GLN A 106 21.10 22.75 -5.77
C GLN A 106 20.91 21.26 -6.10
N MET A 107 19.88 20.96 -6.90
CA MET A 107 19.70 19.61 -7.43
C MET A 107 20.88 19.25 -8.33
N SER A 108 21.53 18.12 -8.07
CA SER A 108 22.68 17.64 -8.82
C SER A 108 22.58 16.13 -9.02
N ASP A 109 23.09 15.62 -10.14
CA ASP A 109 23.19 14.19 -10.40
C ASP A 109 24.33 13.52 -9.62
N VAL A 110 25.16 14.30 -8.95
CA VAL A 110 26.23 13.80 -8.09
C VAL A 110 25.61 13.35 -6.77
N ASN A 111 25.66 12.03 -6.49
CA ASN A 111 25.26 11.46 -5.20
C ASN A 111 26.49 11.31 -4.31
N PRO A 112 26.65 12.11 -3.24
CA PRO A 112 27.72 11.94 -2.27
C PRO A 112 27.59 10.60 -1.55
N VAL A 113 28.68 9.88 -1.41
CA VAL A 113 28.79 8.63 -0.67
C VAL A 113 29.50 8.90 0.65
N TYR A 114 28.92 8.46 1.73
CA TYR A 114 29.43 8.65 3.08
C TYR A 114 29.99 7.35 3.67
N SER A 115 30.80 7.46 4.72
CA SER A 115 31.29 6.28 5.43
C SER A 115 30.15 5.61 6.23
N LYS A 116 30.34 4.33 6.56
CA LYS A 116 29.40 3.59 7.40
C LYS A 116 29.16 4.28 8.74
N GLU A 117 30.23 4.79 9.36
CA GLU A 117 30.20 5.49 10.64
C GLU A 117 29.33 6.76 10.55
N GLU A 118 29.40 7.45 9.44
CA GLU A 118 28.60 8.66 9.21
C GLU A 118 27.11 8.34 9.01
N TYR A 119 26.77 7.26 8.29
CA TYR A 119 25.36 6.81 8.18
C TYR A 119 24.81 6.40 9.55
N VAL A 120 25.57 5.68 10.36
CA VAL A 120 25.19 5.29 11.73
C VAL A 120 24.97 6.53 12.60
N ASP A 121 25.90 7.49 12.55
CA ASP A 121 25.79 8.74 13.31
C ASP A 121 24.58 9.55 12.89
N ARG A 122 24.32 9.71 11.59
CA ARG A 122 23.15 10.42 11.06
C ARG A 122 21.83 9.76 11.46
N LEU A 123 21.72 8.45 11.34
CA LEU A 123 20.52 7.71 11.77
C LEU A 123 20.27 7.89 13.28
N SER A 124 21.33 7.89 14.09
CA SER A 124 21.24 8.09 15.54
C SER A 124 20.76 9.50 15.94
N ARG A 125 20.95 10.49 15.07
CA ARG A 125 20.52 11.89 15.30
C ARG A 125 19.08 12.16 14.88
N ILE A 126 18.44 11.26 14.11
CA ILE A 126 17.03 11.41 13.75
C ILE A 126 16.20 11.27 15.03
N PRO A 127 15.39 12.28 15.41
CA PRO A 127 14.49 12.15 16.54
C PRO A 127 13.45 11.06 16.26
N SER A 128 13.60 9.91 16.90
CA SER A 128 12.74 8.75 16.69
C SER A 128 12.55 8.01 18.02
N VAL A 129 11.31 7.52 18.24
CA VAL A 129 10.99 6.58 19.31
C VAL A 129 11.39 5.16 18.93
N MET A 130 11.48 4.90 17.63
CA MET A 130 11.85 3.62 17.05
C MET A 130 13.36 3.52 16.89
N GLU A 131 13.89 2.31 16.99
CA GLU A 131 15.28 2.04 16.64
C GLU A 131 15.46 2.05 15.12
N LEU A 132 16.21 3.02 14.62
CA LEU A 132 16.59 3.12 13.22
C LEU A 132 17.95 2.45 13.02
N ALA A 133 17.96 1.10 13.04
CA ALA A 133 19.18 0.33 12.93
C ALA A 133 19.82 0.47 11.53
N TYR A 134 21.17 0.53 11.50
CA TYR A 134 21.93 0.47 10.26
C TYR A 134 22.44 -0.94 10.00
N ASN A 135 22.31 -1.38 8.77
CA ASN A 135 22.98 -2.57 8.22
C ASN A 135 23.10 -2.46 6.70
N ASP A 136 23.73 -3.45 6.07
CA ASP A 136 23.99 -3.44 4.63
C ASP A 136 22.70 -3.48 3.80
N VAL A 137 21.61 -4.05 4.33
CA VAL A 137 20.28 -4.02 3.69
C VAL A 137 19.75 -2.59 3.67
N VAL A 138 19.74 -1.91 4.82
CA VAL A 138 19.30 -0.50 4.95
C VAL A 138 20.14 0.39 4.03
N GLN A 139 21.46 0.15 3.92
CA GLN A 139 22.33 0.92 3.03
C GLN A 139 21.87 0.80 1.57
N LYS A 140 21.52 -0.38 1.10
CA LYS A 140 21.04 -0.57 -0.29
C LYS A 140 19.77 0.23 -0.57
N PHE A 141 18.86 0.35 0.39
CA PHE A 141 17.66 1.18 0.27
C PHE A 141 18.00 2.68 0.27
N ILE A 142 18.94 3.12 1.11
CA ILE A 142 19.43 4.50 1.09
C ILE A 142 20.05 4.82 -0.29
N ASP A 143 20.90 3.94 -0.80
CA ASP A 143 21.56 4.10 -2.11
C ASP A 143 20.54 4.16 -3.25
N ARG A 144 19.46 3.38 -3.18
CA ARG A 144 18.39 3.41 -4.17
C ARG A 144 17.64 4.75 -4.15
N TYR A 145 17.28 5.28 -2.98
CA TYR A 145 16.64 6.58 -2.86
C TYR A 145 17.55 7.73 -3.30
N SER A 146 18.78 7.75 -2.81
CA SER A 146 19.73 8.83 -3.14
C SER A 146 20.29 8.76 -4.58
N GLY A 147 20.25 7.57 -5.17
CA GLY A 147 20.71 7.30 -6.54
C GLY A 147 19.58 7.28 -7.57
N ARG A 148 19.10 6.08 -7.94
CA ARG A 148 18.11 5.88 -9.02
C ARG A 148 16.81 6.65 -8.79
N LEU A 149 16.33 6.75 -7.55
CA LEU A 149 15.06 7.38 -7.21
C LEU A 149 15.18 8.86 -6.77
N ARG A 150 16.33 9.51 -6.95
CA ARG A 150 16.54 10.88 -6.46
C ARG A 150 15.51 11.90 -6.98
N TYR A 151 15.06 11.78 -8.22
CA TYR A 151 14.02 12.64 -8.78
C TYR A 151 12.64 12.31 -8.19
N SER A 152 12.36 11.04 -7.93
CA SER A 152 11.13 10.63 -7.20
C SER A 152 11.16 11.14 -5.76
N VAL A 153 12.33 11.14 -5.11
CA VAL A 153 12.51 11.75 -3.78
C VAL A 153 12.24 13.25 -3.83
N SER A 154 12.74 13.96 -4.84
CA SER A 154 12.48 15.38 -5.07
C SER A 154 10.97 15.67 -5.17
N TYR A 155 10.22 14.83 -5.92
CA TYR A 155 8.76 14.87 -5.98
C TYR A 155 8.11 14.61 -4.62
N MET A 156 8.52 13.53 -3.93
CA MET A 156 7.96 13.18 -2.61
C MET A 156 8.21 14.28 -1.57
N LEU A 157 9.37 14.93 -1.58
CA LEU A 157 9.68 16.08 -0.72
C LEU A 157 8.72 17.25 -0.98
N GLY A 158 8.41 17.55 -2.25
CA GLY A 158 7.43 18.57 -2.60
C GLY A 158 6.02 18.21 -2.11
N ALA A 159 5.58 16.97 -2.33
CA ALA A 159 4.28 16.48 -1.90
C ALA A 159 4.18 16.37 -0.37
N ALA A 160 5.28 16.10 0.31
CA ALA A 160 5.37 16.01 1.77
C ALA A 160 4.90 17.29 2.47
N ASN A 161 5.17 18.46 1.91
CA ASN A 161 4.72 19.74 2.47
C ASN A 161 3.19 19.81 2.62
N PHE A 162 2.45 19.11 1.77
CA PHE A 162 0.99 19.06 1.83
C PHE A 162 0.48 17.92 2.72
N TYR A 163 1.08 16.72 2.60
CA TYR A 163 0.53 15.52 3.25
C TYR A 163 1.03 15.28 4.67
N LEU A 164 2.31 15.58 4.98
CA LEU A 164 2.87 15.27 6.31
C LEU A 164 2.12 15.94 7.45
N PRO A 165 1.66 17.21 7.36
CA PRO A 165 0.86 17.81 8.43
C PRO A 165 -0.43 17.04 8.72
N ILE A 166 -1.10 16.49 7.68
CA ILE A 166 -2.31 15.68 7.83
C ILE A 166 -2.00 14.36 8.54
N PHE A 167 -0.86 13.75 8.20
CA PHE A 167 -0.44 12.49 8.83
C PHE A 167 -0.04 12.70 10.29
N GLU A 168 0.71 13.77 10.57
CA GLU A 168 1.11 14.15 11.92
C GLU A 168 -0.11 14.38 12.82
N GLU A 169 -1.10 15.14 12.37
CA GLU A 169 -2.34 15.37 13.11
C GLU A 169 -3.04 14.05 13.47
N ALA A 170 -3.18 13.13 12.51
CA ALA A 170 -3.80 11.84 12.75
C ALA A 170 -2.98 10.97 13.73
N LEU A 171 -1.64 10.95 13.60
CA LEU A 171 -0.76 10.20 14.47
C LEU A 171 -0.78 10.76 15.92
N GLU A 172 -0.73 12.07 16.07
CA GLU A 172 -0.82 12.75 17.36
C GLU A 172 -2.16 12.48 18.07
N ALA A 173 -3.27 12.52 17.34
CA ALA A 173 -4.60 12.23 17.89
C ALA A 173 -4.67 10.83 18.55
N TYR A 174 -3.90 9.87 18.04
CA TYR A 174 -3.80 8.51 18.59
C TYR A 174 -2.58 8.27 19.46
N LYS A 175 -1.74 9.29 19.69
CA LYS A 175 -0.49 9.23 20.48
C LYS A 175 0.49 8.19 19.92
N LEU A 176 0.69 8.22 18.61
CA LEU A 176 1.61 7.37 17.88
C LEU A 176 2.91 8.10 17.56
N PRO A 177 4.02 7.38 17.35
CA PRO A 177 5.27 7.97 16.90
C PRO A 177 5.11 8.73 15.57
N LEU A 178 5.66 9.97 15.52
CA LEU A 178 5.50 10.82 14.33
C LEU A 178 6.30 10.35 13.12
N GLU A 179 7.36 9.59 13.34
CA GLU A 179 8.15 8.98 12.26
C GLU A 179 7.32 8.04 11.38
N LEU A 180 6.21 7.49 11.87
CA LEU A 180 5.25 6.71 11.08
C LEU A 180 4.63 7.48 9.91
N LYS A 181 4.73 8.81 9.89
CA LYS A 181 4.34 9.66 8.76
C LYS A 181 5.07 9.33 7.45
N TYR A 182 6.19 8.62 7.54
CA TYR A 182 6.96 8.20 6.37
C TYR A 182 6.51 6.84 5.78
N LEU A 183 5.56 6.12 6.42
CA LEU A 183 4.98 4.92 5.82
C LEU A 183 4.36 5.17 4.43
N PRO A 184 3.57 6.23 4.20
CA PRO A 184 3.02 6.51 2.86
C PRO A 184 4.07 6.75 1.76
N ILE A 185 5.33 7.02 2.13
CA ILE A 185 6.43 7.12 1.16
C ILE A 185 6.73 5.75 0.57
N ILE A 186 6.83 4.72 1.42
CA ILE A 186 7.11 3.35 0.97
C ILE A 186 5.87 2.63 0.45
N GLU A 187 4.66 3.11 0.78
CA GLU A 187 3.40 2.52 0.33
C GLU A 187 2.96 3.03 -1.04
N SER A 188 3.09 4.32 -1.29
CA SER A 188 2.49 4.97 -2.47
C SER A 188 3.35 6.05 -3.10
N ALA A 189 4.56 6.30 -2.61
CA ALA A 189 5.36 7.48 -2.95
C ALA A 189 4.55 8.79 -2.81
N LEU A 190 3.68 8.88 -1.78
CA LEU A 190 2.74 9.97 -1.52
C LEU A 190 1.70 10.21 -2.63
N ASN A 191 1.34 9.18 -3.39
CA ASN A 191 0.30 9.27 -4.41
C ASN A 191 -1.07 8.81 -3.86
N PRO A 192 -2.06 9.69 -3.68
CA PRO A 192 -3.37 9.32 -3.14
C PRO A 192 -4.21 8.48 -4.11
N LYS A 193 -3.82 8.40 -5.37
CA LYS A 193 -4.51 7.61 -6.40
C LYS A 193 -3.84 6.27 -6.67
N ALA A 194 -2.74 5.95 -6.00
CA ALA A 194 -2.02 4.71 -6.18
C ALA A 194 -2.93 3.49 -5.96
N VAL A 195 -2.77 2.48 -6.80
CA VAL A 195 -3.46 1.19 -6.71
C VAL A 195 -2.44 0.11 -7.01
N SER A 196 -2.16 -0.74 -6.03
CA SER A 196 -1.23 -1.86 -6.19
C SER A 196 -1.81 -3.00 -7.03
N ARG A 197 -0.97 -3.93 -7.46
CA ARG A 197 -1.39 -5.15 -8.18
C ARG A 197 -2.40 -5.97 -7.38
N ALA A 198 -2.27 -5.98 -6.05
CA ALA A 198 -3.21 -6.66 -5.14
C ALA A 198 -4.49 -5.86 -4.86
N GLY A 199 -4.62 -4.61 -5.35
CA GLY A 199 -5.79 -3.76 -5.17
C GLY A 199 -5.77 -2.92 -3.87
N ALA A 200 -4.63 -2.85 -3.18
CA ALA A 200 -4.41 -1.84 -2.14
C ALA A 200 -4.48 -0.44 -2.75
N THR A 201 -5.03 0.54 -2.04
CA THR A 201 -5.37 1.83 -2.65
C THR A 201 -5.08 3.00 -1.71
N GLY A 202 -4.59 4.09 -2.29
CA GLY A 202 -4.42 5.39 -1.64
C GLY A 202 -3.05 5.58 -0.99
N LEU A 203 -2.89 6.68 -0.23
CA LEU A 203 -1.64 7.04 0.43
C LEU A 203 -1.11 5.94 1.35
N TRP A 204 -2.01 5.29 2.08
CA TRP A 204 -1.75 4.27 3.09
C TRP A 204 -1.95 2.84 2.56
N GLN A 205 -2.19 2.66 1.26
CA GLN A 205 -2.37 1.37 0.58
C GLN A 205 -3.30 0.38 1.30
N PHE A 206 -4.47 0.87 1.71
CA PHE A 206 -5.46 0.00 2.34
C PHE A 206 -6.01 -1.04 1.38
N MET A 207 -5.98 -2.30 1.78
CA MET A 207 -6.81 -3.34 1.18
C MET A 207 -8.30 -3.02 1.41
N LEU A 208 -9.17 -3.48 0.50
CA LEU A 208 -10.60 -3.17 0.57
C LEU A 208 -11.25 -3.63 1.90
N ALA A 209 -10.94 -4.84 2.33
CA ALA A 209 -11.48 -5.41 3.58
C ALA A 209 -11.01 -4.61 4.80
N THR A 210 -9.70 -4.39 4.91
CA THR A 210 -9.08 -3.63 6.01
C THR A 210 -9.60 -2.19 6.04
N GLY A 211 -9.68 -1.50 4.88
CA GLY A 211 -10.23 -0.15 4.82
C GLY A 211 -11.65 -0.06 5.36
N LYS A 212 -12.51 -1.01 4.97
CA LYS A 212 -13.90 -1.08 5.49
C LYS A 212 -13.96 -1.39 6.98
N GLN A 213 -13.12 -2.28 7.49
CA GLN A 213 -13.01 -2.60 8.91
C GLN A 213 -12.66 -1.37 9.74
N TYR A 214 -11.80 -0.50 9.20
CA TYR A 214 -11.41 0.76 9.85
C TYR A 214 -12.29 1.96 9.47
N GLY A 215 -13.50 1.72 8.93
CA GLY A 215 -14.55 2.71 8.74
C GLY A 215 -14.46 3.51 7.45
N LEU A 216 -13.64 3.10 6.47
CA LEU A 216 -13.54 3.77 5.18
C LEU A 216 -14.66 3.33 4.22
N GLU A 217 -15.41 4.28 3.68
CA GLU A 217 -16.43 4.02 2.69
C GLU A 217 -15.79 3.75 1.32
N VAL A 218 -16.21 2.65 0.70
CA VAL A 218 -15.81 2.33 -0.67
C VAL A 218 -17.03 1.87 -1.46
N ASN A 219 -17.41 2.66 -2.46
CA ASN A 219 -18.51 2.39 -3.36
C ASN A 219 -18.18 2.83 -4.80
N SER A 220 -19.17 2.87 -5.70
CA SER A 220 -18.96 3.24 -7.11
C SER A 220 -18.57 4.71 -7.32
N LEU A 221 -18.96 5.61 -6.44
CA LEU A 221 -18.71 7.05 -6.55
C LEU A 221 -17.63 7.57 -5.60
N VAL A 222 -17.46 6.90 -4.44
CA VAL A 222 -16.54 7.34 -3.39
C VAL A 222 -15.59 6.20 -3.01
N ASP A 223 -14.32 6.51 -2.81
CA ASP A 223 -13.31 5.61 -2.27
C ASP A 223 -12.46 6.36 -1.23
N GLU A 224 -12.88 6.30 0.03
CA GLU A 224 -12.24 7.03 1.13
C GLU A 224 -10.82 6.52 1.49
N ARG A 225 -10.38 5.40 0.90
CA ARG A 225 -8.97 4.99 1.00
C ARG A 225 -8.03 6.01 0.33
N ARG A 226 -8.57 6.82 -0.60
CA ARG A 226 -7.86 7.90 -1.29
C ARG A 226 -7.96 9.24 -0.57
N ASP A 227 -8.93 9.41 0.33
CA ASP A 227 -9.07 10.62 1.14
C ASP A 227 -7.89 10.76 2.09
N PRO A 228 -7.07 11.83 2.00
CA PRO A 228 -5.86 11.94 2.81
C PRO A 228 -6.14 11.99 4.31
N ILE A 229 -7.25 12.61 4.73
CA ILE A 229 -7.59 12.74 6.15
C ILE A 229 -8.16 11.43 6.67
N LYS A 230 -9.24 10.93 6.07
CA LYS A 230 -9.95 9.73 6.56
C LYS A 230 -9.05 8.51 6.57
N SER A 231 -8.25 8.33 5.49
CA SER A 231 -7.31 7.21 5.44
C SER A 231 -6.21 7.33 6.49
N SER A 232 -5.73 8.54 6.81
CA SER A 232 -4.72 8.73 7.85
C SER A 232 -5.25 8.39 9.26
N TYR A 233 -6.46 8.83 9.58
CA TYR A 233 -7.11 8.45 10.84
C TYR A 233 -7.39 6.94 10.92
N ALA A 234 -7.78 6.31 9.80
CA ALA A 234 -7.94 4.86 9.74
C ALA A 234 -6.60 4.13 9.94
N ALA A 235 -5.53 4.60 9.28
CA ALA A 235 -4.18 4.04 9.44
C ALA A 235 -3.67 4.17 10.87
N ALA A 236 -3.87 5.33 11.52
CA ALA A 236 -3.51 5.52 12.91
C ALA A 236 -4.23 4.54 13.85
N ARG A 237 -5.53 4.28 13.62
CA ARG A 237 -6.26 3.24 14.37
C ARG A 237 -5.69 1.85 14.15
N TYR A 238 -5.40 1.48 12.89
CA TYR A 238 -4.83 0.18 12.55
C TYR A 238 -3.45 0.00 13.16
N LEU A 239 -2.54 0.96 13.01
CA LEU A 239 -1.20 0.93 13.62
C LEU A 239 -1.27 0.80 15.14
N LYS A 240 -2.20 1.52 15.79
CA LYS A 240 -2.42 1.39 17.24
C LYS A 240 -2.90 -0.02 17.64
N ALA A 241 -3.78 -0.63 16.84
CA ALA A 241 -4.24 -1.99 17.07
C ALA A 241 -3.08 -2.99 16.93
N LEU A 242 -2.26 -2.87 15.90
CA LEU A 242 -1.07 -3.71 15.72
C LEU A 242 -0.07 -3.54 16.88
N TYR A 243 0.14 -2.30 17.35
CA TYR A 243 1.04 -2.07 18.50
C TYR A 243 0.55 -2.73 19.80
N ARG A 244 -0.76 -2.80 20.01
CA ARG A 244 -1.30 -3.54 21.16
C ARG A 244 -0.97 -5.04 21.11
N VAL A 245 -0.86 -5.61 19.90
CA VAL A 245 -0.54 -7.03 19.71
C VAL A 245 0.96 -7.30 19.88
N PHE A 246 1.80 -6.50 19.23
CA PHE A 246 3.23 -6.78 19.14
C PHE A 246 4.08 -6.05 20.18
N GLY A 247 3.73 -4.82 20.56
CA GLY A 247 4.47 -3.99 21.51
C GLY A 247 5.82 -3.51 21.01
N ASP A 248 6.13 -3.74 19.73
CA ASP A 248 7.36 -3.34 19.05
C ASP A 248 7.04 -2.70 17.71
N TRP A 249 7.64 -1.54 17.40
CA TRP A 249 7.28 -0.77 16.21
C TRP A 249 7.81 -1.38 14.92
N ASN A 250 8.98 -2.02 14.93
CA ASN A 250 9.50 -2.70 13.74
C ASN A 250 8.60 -3.87 13.33
N LEU A 251 8.09 -4.61 14.34
CA LEU A 251 7.09 -5.65 14.10
C LEU A 251 5.75 -5.07 13.62
N VAL A 252 5.33 -3.91 14.15
CA VAL A 252 4.11 -3.23 13.69
C VAL A 252 4.21 -2.83 12.23
N ILE A 253 5.36 -2.25 11.82
CA ILE A 253 5.63 -1.86 10.44
C ILE A 253 5.61 -3.10 9.54
N ALA A 254 6.29 -4.17 9.93
CA ALA A 254 6.27 -5.43 9.20
C ALA A 254 4.86 -6.05 9.11
N ALA A 255 4.10 -6.03 10.23
CA ALA A 255 2.72 -6.53 10.28
C ALA A 255 1.74 -5.68 9.46
N TYR A 256 1.99 -4.39 9.31
CA TYR A 256 1.21 -3.52 8.44
C TYR A 256 1.29 -3.99 6.97
N ASN A 257 2.48 -4.39 6.52
CA ASN A 257 2.71 -4.90 5.18
C ASN A 257 2.13 -6.32 4.97
N CYS A 258 2.53 -7.31 5.78
CA CYS A 258 2.19 -8.71 5.51
C CYS A 258 1.02 -9.25 6.34
N GLY A 259 0.46 -8.44 7.23
CA GLY A 259 -0.56 -8.87 8.20
C GLY A 259 0.02 -9.50 9.47
N PRO A 260 -0.72 -9.44 10.61
CA PRO A 260 -0.26 -9.92 11.90
C PRO A 260 -0.01 -11.44 11.94
N GLU A 261 -0.76 -12.22 11.18
CA GLU A 261 -0.63 -13.67 11.06
C GLU A 261 0.74 -14.10 10.55
N ASN A 262 1.26 -13.45 9.50
CA ASN A 262 2.56 -13.79 8.94
C ASN A 262 3.71 -13.47 9.90
N ILE A 263 3.58 -12.41 10.70
CA ILE A 263 4.54 -12.12 11.78
C ILE A 263 4.50 -13.23 12.83
N ASN A 264 3.31 -13.67 13.24
CA ASN A 264 3.17 -14.78 14.20
C ASN A 264 3.73 -16.09 13.63
N LYS A 265 3.55 -16.38 12.34
CA LYS A 265 4.16 -17.52 11.65
C LYS A 265 5.69 -17.41 11.68
N ALA A 266 6.27 -16.24 11.38
CA ALA A 266 7.71 -16.01 11.42
C ALA A 266 8.29 -16.22 12.85
N ILE A 267 7.64 -15.68 13.88
CA ILE A 267 8.04 -15.90 15.28
C ILE A 267 8.03 -17.41 15.61
N ARG A 268 6.98 -18.15 15.24
CA ARG A 268 6.90 -19.59 15.45
C ARG A 268 8.01 -20.35 14.74
N ARG A 269 8.31 -19.99 13.48
CA ARG A 269 9.41 -20.60 12.72
C ARG A 269 10.78 -20.33 13.36
N ALA A 270 11.04 -19.08 13.78
CA ALA A 270 12.27 -18.75 14.50
C ALA A 270 12.44 -19.56 15.79
N ARG A 271 11.37 -19.69 16.59
CA ARG A 271 11.38 -20.52 17.81
C ARG A 271 11.62 -22.01 17.51
N ALA A 272 11.00 -22.52 16.44
CA ALA A 272 11.19 -23.91 16.04
C ALA A 272 12.64 -24.17 15.63
N ALA A 273 13.26 -23.27 14.88
CA ALA A 273 14.68 -23.35 14.49
C ALA A 273 15.62 -23.28 15.69
N ALA A 274 15.26 -22.53 16.74
CA ALA A 274 16.00 -22.48 18.01
C ALA A 274 15.77 -23.69 18.93
N GLY A 275 14.97 -24.68 18.49
CA GLY A 275 14.67 -25.89 19.30
C GLY A 275 13.52 -25.70 20.30
N HIS A 276 12.84 -24.58 20.31
CA HIS A 276 11.78 -24.23 21.26
C HIS A 276 10.36 -24.45 20.70
N ALA A 277 10.20 -25.27 19.67
CA ALA A 277 8.91 -25.47 18.95
C ALA A 277 7.74 -25.93 19.83
N GLN A 278 8.04 -26.66 20.94
CA GLN A 278 7.04 -27.20 21.87
C GLN A 278 7.10 -26.57 23.26
N ASP A 279 7.79 -25.45 23.39
CA ASP A 279 8.00 -24.79 24.67
C ASP A 279 6.82 -23.90 25.00
N ASP A 280 6.06 -24.22 26.06
CA ASP A 280 4.95 -23.38 26.58
C ASP A 280 5.45 -22.11 27.28
N THR A 281 6.78 -21.83 27.22
CA THR A 281 7.33 -20.63 27.81
C THR A 281 6.84 -19.36 27.06
N PRO A 282 6.54 -18.27 27.81
CA PRO A 282 6.17 -17.01 27.18
C PRO A 282 7.22 -16.53 26.19
N ILE A 283 6.78 -16.05 25.04
CA ILE A 283 7.67 -15.51 24.01
C ILE A 283 8.42 -14.30 24.58
N THR A 284 9.73 -14.35 24.57
CA THR A 284 10.60 -13.29 25.08
C THR A 284 10.62 -12.06 24.14
N LYS A 285 11.06 -10.91 24.66
CA LYS A 285 11.24 -9.72 23.82
C LYS A 285 12.28 -9.95 22.71
N ALA A 286 13.35 -10.69 22.99
CA ALA A 286 14.37 -11.02 21.99
C ALA A 286 13.83 -11.91 20.85
N GLU A 287 12.95 -12.86 21.17
CA GLU A 287 12.29 -13.70 20.16
C GLU A 287 11.27 -12.92 19.30
N LYS A 288 10.80 -11.75 19.77
CA LYS A 288 9.92 -10.81 19.04
C LYS A 288 10.69 -9.66 18.37
N ASP A 289 12.02 -9.70 18.35
CA ASP A 289 12.83 -8.72 17.63
C ASP A 289 12.72 -8.93 16.12
N TYR A 290 12.52 -7.83 15.35
CA TYR A 290 12.37 -7.90 13.90
C TYR A 290 13.58 -8.56 13.21
N TRP A 291 14.80 -8.16 13.62
CA TRP A 291 16.02 -8.69 12.98
C TRP A 291 16.28 -10.16 13.35
N HIS A 292 15.76 -10.61 14.50
CA HIS A 292 15.80 -12.02 14.88
C HIS A 292 14.87 -12.88 14.01
N ILE A 293 13.67 -12.39 13.66
CA ILE A 293 12.73 -13.14 12.82
C ILE A 293 12.89 -12.85 11.32
N TYR A 294 13.78 -11.94 10.96
CA TYR A 294 14.02 -11.50 9.59
C TYR A 294 14.14 -12.64 8.56
N PRO A 295 14.94 -13.72 8.77
CA PRO A 295 15.06 -14.81 7.80
C PRO A 295 13.76 -15.58 7.55
N TYR A 296 12.82 -15.51 8.49
CA TYR A 296 11.55 -16.25 8.44
C TYR A 296 10.38 -15.43 7.90
N LEU A 297 10.62 -14.14 7.57
CA LEU A 297 9.62 -13.26 6.99
C LEU A 297 9.46 -13.51 5.48
N PRO A 298 8.29 -13.19 4.89
CA PRO A 298 8.13 -13.14 3.43
C PRO A 298 9.18 -12.22 2.79
N ALA A 299 9.64 -12.52 1.58
CA ALA A 299 10.70 -11.75 0.89
C ALA A 299 10.36 -10.25 0.80
N GLU A 300 9.14 -9.91 0.37
CA GLU A 300 8.64 -8.53 0.33
C GLU A 300 8.73 -7.82 1.70
N THR A 301 8.34 -8.50 2.78
CA THR A 301 8.32 -7.95 4.13
C THR A 301 9.73 -7.74 4.70
N ARG A 302 10.72 -8.53 4.27
CA ARG A 302 12.13 -8.32 4.66
C ARG A 302 12.66 -6.96 4.23
N GLY A 303 12.23 -6.46 3.06
CA GLY A 303 12.60 -5.13 2.57
C GLY A 303 11.86 -3.98 3.25
N TYR A 304 10.73 -4.23 3.90
CA TYR A 304 9.80 -3.19 4.27
C TYR A 304 10.29 -2.29 5.44
N VAL A 305 10.81 -2.86 6.52
CA VAL A 305 11.42 -2.09 7.62
C VAL A 305 12.72 -1.39 7.19
N PRO A 306 13.65 -2.04 6.45
CA PRO A 306 14.78 -1.34 5.87
C PRO A 306 14.40 -0.17 4.97
N ALA A 307 13.37 -0.31 4.12
CA ALA A 307 12.84 0.77 3.30
C ALA A 307 12.30 1.93 4.14
N PHE A 308 11.60 1.62 5.24
CA PHE A 308 11.08 2.63 6.17
C PHE A 308 12.22 3.42 6.84
N ILE A 309 13.27 2.73 7.29
CA ILE A 309 14.46 3.38 7.88
C ILE A 309 15.13 4.28 6.84
N ALA A 310 15.30 3.79 5.62
CA ALA A 310 15.89 4.57 4.52
C ALA A 310 15.02 5.77 4.11
N ALA A 311 13.68 5.64 4.17
CA ALA A 311 12.77 6.76 3.92
C ALA A 311 12.92 7.85 5.00
N ASN A 312 13.00 7.49 6.28
CA ASN A 312 13.30 8.43 7.37
C ASN A 312 14.63 9.15 7.14
N TYR A 313 15.66 8.40 6.74
CA TYR A 313 16.97 8.94 6.46
C TYR A 313 16.93 9.95 5.29
N ILE A 314 16.42 9.55 4.14
CA ILE A 314 16.47 10.39 2.95
C ILE A 314 15.59 11.64 3.06
N MET A 315 14.43 11.53 3.72
CA MET A 315 13.55 12.68 3.95
C MET A 315 14.13 13.67 4.95
N THR A 316 15.11 13.26 5.76
CA THR A 316 15.84 14.13 6.70
C THR A 316 17.10 14.73 6.07
N TYR A 317 17.87 13.92 5.35
CA TYR A 317 19.21 14.29 4.82
C TYR A 317 19.25 14.48 3.31
N TYR A 318 18.12 14.80 2.66
CA TYR A 318 18.02 14.97 1.21
C TYR A 318 18.99 16.04 0.66
N CYS A 319 19.19 17.16 1.38
CA CYS A 319 20.13 18.21 1.00
C CYS A 319 21.57 17.69 0.91
N ASP A 320 21.99 16.84 1.86
CA ASP A 320 23.32 16.25 1.89
C ASP A 320 23.57 15.33 0.68
N HIS A 321 22.49 14.81 0.08
CA HIS A 321 22.53 14.03 -1.15
C HIS A 321 22.29 14.87 -2.42
N ASN A 322 22.35 16.21 -2.33
CA ASN A 322 22.10 17.13 -3.43
C ASN A 322 20.71 16.91 -4.08
N ILE A 323 19.69 16.64 -3.28
CA ILE A 323 18.30 16.48 -3.71
C ILE A 323 17.50 17.67 -3.19
N CYS A 324 16.68 18.29 -4.04
CA CYS A 324 15.84 19.42 -3.67
C CYS A 324 14.36 19.08 -3.83
N PRO A 325 13.47 19.63 -2.97
CA PRO A 325 12.04 19.49 -3.15
C PRO A 325 11.56 20.08 -4.47
N MET A 326 10.67 19.38 -5.18
CA MET A 326 9.93 19.95 -6.30
C MET A 326 8.82 20.87 -5.80
N THR A 327 8.58 21.97 -6.51
CA THR A 327 7.43 22.84 -6.25
C THR A 327 6.17 22.17 -6.80
N THR A 328 5.18 21.93 -5.94
CA THR A 328 3.87 21.40 -6.33
C THR A 328 2.88 22.55 -6.55
N ARG A 329 1.87 22.34 -7.41
CA ARG A 329 0.76 23.29 -7.62
C ARG A 329 -0.35 23.14 -6.59
N LEU A 330 -0.21 22.27 -5.63
CA LEU A 330 -1.16 22.16 -4.53
C LEU A 330 -1.17 23.47 -3.74
N PRO A 331 -2.35 24.02 -3.41
CA PRO A 331 -2.45 25.26 -2.64
C PRO A 331 -1.86 25.04 -1.24
N ALA A 332 -1.12 26.05 -0.76
CA ALA A 332 -0.51 26.00 0.57
C ALA A 332 -1.55 25.93 1.70
N GLN A 333 -2.74 26.48 1.49
CA GLN A 333 -3.83 26.49 2.45
C GLN A 333 -5.12 26.03 1.78
N THR A 334 -5.80 25.10 2.44
CA THR A 334 -7.07 24.55 1.98
C THR A 334 -8.07 24.52 3.13
N ASP A 335 -9.35 24.57 2.77
CA ASP A 335 -10.44 24.35 3.72
C ASP A 335 -11.51 23.46 3.08
N THR A 336 -12.48 23.02 3.86
CA THR A 336 -13.53 22.10 3.43
C THR A 336 -14.91 22.76 3.49
N ILE A 337 -15.76 22.46 2.51
CA ILE A 337 -17.15 22.86 2.46
C ILE A 337 -18.02 21.61 2.40
N MET A 338 -19.09 21.60 3.20
CA MET A 338 -20.09 20.51 3.17
C MET A 338 -21.05 20.69 2.01
N VAL A 339 -21.15 19.68 1.16
CA VAL A 339 -22.01 19.62 -0.01
C VAL A 339 -23.19 18.72 0.25
N HIS A 340 -24.41 19.23 0.09
CA HIS A 340 -25.67 18.54 0.37
C HIS A 340 -26.48 18.15 -0.89
N LYS A 341 -26.01 18.54 -2.06
CA LYS A 341 -26.58 18.19 -3.37
C LYS A 341 -25.54 17.48 -4.21
N ASN A 342 -25.95 16.72 -5.21
CA ASN A 342 -24.99 16.16 -6.16
C ASN A 342 -24.31 17.29 -6.92
N VAL A 343 -22.98 17.24 -7.00
CA VAL A 343 -22.18 18.21 -7.77
C VAL A 343 -21.05 17.48 -8.48
N HIS A 344 -20.74 17.93 -9.67
CA HIS A 344 -19.58 17.48 -10.42
C HIS A 344 -18.43 18.49 -10.22
N LEU A 345 -17.20 18.03 -9.99
CA LEU A 345 -16.06 18.92 -9.77
C LEU A 345 -15.86 19.93 -10.91
N GLN A 346 -16.26 19.57 -12.14
CA GLN A 346 -16.21 20.48 -13.28
C GLN A 346 -17.22 21.63 -13.19
N GLN A 347 -18.32 21.48 -12.43
CA GLN A 347 -19.25 22.59 -12.15
C GLN A 347 -18.55 23.64 -11.29
N ILE A 348 -17.84 23.20 -10.26
CA ILE A 348 -17.07 24.08 -9.36
C ILE A 348 -15.94 24.74 -10.15
N ALA A 349 -15.15 23.95 -10.89
CA ALA A 349 -14.06 24.45 -11.71
C ALA A 349 -14.52 25.51 -12.70
N GLY A 350 -15.66 25.26 -13.41
CA GLY A 350 -16.20 26.17 -14.44
C GLY A 350 -16.70 27.48 -13.91
N VAL A 351 -17.37 27.46 -12.76
CA VAL A 351 -17.95 28.72 -12.17
C VAL A 351 -16.89 29.53 -11.44
N LEU A 352 -16.00 28.87 -10.71
CA LEU A 352 -14.97 29.55 -9.93
C LEU A 352 -13.69 29.85 -10.73
N GLY A 353 -13.56 29.30 -11.96
CA GLY A 353 -12.36 29.47 -12.78
C GLY A 353 -11.15 28.70 -12.23
N LEU A 354 -11.39 27.58 -11.55
CA LEU A 354 -10.34 26.77 -10.95
C LEU A 354 -9.83 25.67 -11.91
N ASP A 355 -8.58 25.27 -11.72
CA ASP A 355 -8.04 24.11 -12.43
C ASP A 355 -8.72 22.83 -11.93
N ILE A 356 -9.32 22.10 -12.86
CA ILE A 356 -10.01 20.84 -12.56
C ILE A 356 -9.05 19.76 -11.98
N ASP A 357 -7.82 19.75 -12.43
CA ASP A 357 -6.85 18.73 -11.98
C ASP A 357 -6.34 19.04 -10.56
N MET A 358 -6.26 20.30 -10.20
CA MET A 358 -6.04 20.72 -8.82
C MET A 358 -7.21 20.24 -7.94
N LEU A 359 -8.47 20.47 -8.35
CA LEU A 359 -9.65 20.02 -7.59
C LEU A 359 -9.69 18.49 -7.43
N ARG A 360 -9.37 17.76 -8.48
CA ARG A 360 -9.24 16.29 -8.43
C ARG A 360 -8.13 15.82 -7.50
N SER A 361 -7.06 16.60 -7.40
CA SER A 361 -5.92 16.28 -6.52
C SER A 361 -6.24 16.58 -5.06
N LEU A 362 -7.08 17.58 -4.81
CA LEU A 362 -7.57 17.90 -3.48
C LEU A 362 -8.68 16.95 -2.99
N ASN A 363 -9.40 16.30 -3.92
CA ASN A 363 -10.56 15.45 -3.66
C ASN A 363 -10.43 14.09 -4.39
N PRO A 364 -9.36 13.33 -4.14
CA PRO A 364 -9.06 12.11 -4.90
C PRO A 364 -10.01 10.95 -4.60
N GLU A 365 -10.81 11.03 -3.54
CA GLU A 365 -11.81 10.06 -3.14
C GLU A 365 -13.02 10.01 -4.07
N PHE A 366 -13.36 11.12 -4.75
CA PHE A 366 -14.52 11.14 -5.63
C PHE A 366 -14.19 10.53 -7.00
N ARG A 367 -14.84 9.40 -7.28
CA ARG A 367 -14.73 8.73 -8.56
C ARG A 367 -15.59 9.46 -9.60
N HIS A 368 -15.12 9.50 -10.83
CA HIS A 368 -15.86 10.15 -11.93
C HIS A 368 -16.18 11.64 -11.69
N ASP A 369 -15.44 12.30 -10.78
CA ASP A 369 -15.61 13.72 -10.42
C ASP A 369 -16.99 14.05 -9.83
N VAL A 370 -17.76 13.07 -9.37
CA VAL A 370 -19.12 13.26 -8.83
C VAL A 370 -19.10 13.16 -7.32
N VAL A 371 -19.53 14.21 -6.65
CA VAL A 371 -19.80 14.26 -5.21
C VAL A 371 -21.26 13.93 -4.97
N PRO A 372 -21.62 12.80 -4.35
CA PRO A 372 -23.00 12.34 -4.22
C PRO A 372 -23.71 12.93 -2.99
N GLY A 373 -23.76 14.26 -2.88
CA GLY A 373 -24.28 14.99 -1.72
C GLY A 373 -25.73 14.71 -1.35
N LEU A 374 -26.54 14.19 -2.28
CA LEU A 374 -27.92 13.77 -1.99
C LEU A 374 -28.02 12.49 -1.17
N THR A 375 -26.99 11.63 -1.17
CA THR A 375 -27.00 10.39 -0.37
C THR A 375 -26.69 10.66 1.09
N LYS A 376 -25.71 11.50 1.32
CA LYS A 376 -25.32 12.10 2.60
C LYS A 376 -24.46 13.34 2.30
N PRO A 377 -24.30 14.27 3.28
CA PRO A 377 -23.35 15.36 3.12
C PRO A 377 -21.92 14.84 2.97
N TYR A 378 -21.17 15.42 2.00
CA TYR A 378 -19.74 15.17 1.83
C TYR A 378 -18.97 16.46 1.94
N ALA A 379 -17.80 16.41 2.56
CA ALA A 379 -16.85 17.50 2.54
C ALA A 379 -16.11 17.51 1.20
N ILE A 380 -15.99 18.67 0.57
CA ILE A 380 -15.09 18.91 -0.54
C ILE A 380 -13.99 19.87 -0.10
N ARG A 381 -12.77 19.63 -0.54
CA ARG A 381 -11.61 20.48 -0.23
C ARG A 381 -11.37 21.46 -1.37
N LEU A 382 -11.20 22.71 -1.00
CA LEU A 382 -10.92 23.82 -1.91
C LEU A 382 -9.71 24.61 -1.40
N PRO A 383 -9.05 25.42 -2.28
CA PRO A 383 -8.14 26.45 -1.79
C PRO A 383 -8.86 27.37 -0.82
N LEU A 384 -8.22 27.75 0.27
CA LEU A 384 -8.83 28.61 1.30
C LEU A 384 -9.44 29.90 0.71
N ALA A 385 -8.78 30.52 -0.28
CA ALA A 385 -9.24 31.73 -0.93
C ALA A 385 -10.57 31.57 -1.71
N ASP A 386 -10.92 30.32 -2.07
CA ASP A 386 -12.09 30.02 -2.92
C ASP A 386 -13.28 29.48 -2.13
N THR A 387 -13.12 29.23 -0.82
CA THR A 387 -14.22 28.73 0.01
C THR A 387 -15.36 29.72 0.13
N GLY A 388 -15.07 31.02 0.35
CA GLY A 388 -16.07 32.08 0.34
C GLY A 388 -16.74 32.21 -1.01
N ARG A 389 -15.99 32.19 -2.12
CA ARG A 389 -16.50 32.22 -3.48
C ARG A 389 -17.44 31.06 -3.80
N PHE A 390 -17.18 29.87 -3.27
CA PHE A 390 -18.08 28.74 -3.44
C PHE A 390 -19.45 29.03 -2.79
N ILE A 391 -19.46 29.56 -1.57
CA ILE A 391 -20.68 29.88 -0.83
C ILE A 391 -21.49 30.96 -1.58
N ASP A 392 -20.82 32.02 -2.05
CA ASP A 392 -21.46 33.12 -2.78
C ASP A 392 -22.06 32.69 -4.13
N HIS A 393 -21.49 31.63 -4.75
CA HIS A 393 -21.89 31.15 -6.06
C HIS A 393 -22.55 29.76 -6.04
N GLU A 394 -22.97 29.25 -4.87
CA GLU A 394 -23.47 27.91 -4.68
C GLU A 394 -24.57 27.52 -5.68
N ASP A 395 -25.60 28.34 -5.83
CA ASP A 395 -26.70 28.07 -6.76
C ASP A 395 -26.23 28.03 -8.22
N SER A 396 -25.32 28.94 -8.61
CA SER A 396 -24.73 28.97 -9.94
C SER A 396 -23.89 27.72 -10.23
N ILE A 397 -23.16 27.22 -9.23
CA ILE A 397 -22.37 25.98 -9.33
C ILE A 397 -23.29 24.79 -9.57
N TYR A 398 -24.37 24.65 -8.79
CA TYR A 398 -25.31 23.54 -8.99
C TYR A 398 -26.06 23.59 -10.30
N ALA A 399 -26.30 24.77 -10.83
CA ALA A 399 -26.99 24.97 -12.12
C ALA A 399 -26.08 24.79 -13.34
N TYR A 400 -24.76 25.01 -13.20
CA TYR A 400 -23.82 24.97 -14.31
C TYR A 400 -23.74 23.62 -14.99
N ARG A 401 -24.22 23.49 -16.22
CA ARG A 401 -24.19 22.27 -17.05
C ARG A 401 -24.66 21.00 -16.30
N ALA A 402 -25.63 21.15 -15.38
CA ALA A 402 -26.06 20.02 -14.52
C ALA A 402 -26.61 18.84 -15.34
N ASP A 403 -27.44 19.13 -16.37
CA ASP A 403 -28.03 18.11 -17.23
C ASP A 403 -26.96 17.33 -18.03
N GLU A 404 -25.87 17.96 -18.39
CA GLU A 404 -24.79 17.34 -19.14
C GLU A 404 -23.85 16.52 -18.23
N LEU A 405 -23.51 17.07 -17.06
CA LEU A 405 -22.48 16.49 -16.19
C LEU A 405 -23.02 15.44 -15.23
N LEU A 406 -24.26 15.59 -14.75
CA LEU A 406 -24.85 14.70 -13.76
C LEU A 406 -25.85 13.68 -14.36
N ASN A 407 -26.44 13.97 -15.53
CA ASN A 407 -27.45 13.12 -16.16
C ASN A 407 -26.93 12.31 -17.36
N LYS A 408 -25.63 12.10 -17.48
CA LYS A 408 -25.06 11.20 -18.51
C LYS A 408 -25.57 9.78 -18.33
N ARG A 409 -26.81 9.51 -18.70
CA ARG A 409 -27.25 8.17 -19.03
C ARG A 409 -26.83 7.93 -20.48
N ILE A 410 -25.79 7.13 -20.66
CA ILE A 410 -25.49 6.55 -21.95
C ILE A 410 -26.62 5.57 -22.21
N GLU A 411 -27.52 5.90 -23.13
CA GLU A 411 -28.47 4.93 -23.67
C GLU A 411 -27.66 3.91 -24.46
N VAL A 412 -27.44 2.76 -23.86
CA VAL A 412 -26.79 1.64 -24.55
C VAL A 412 -27.88 0.93 -25.33
N THR A 413 -27.92 1.15 -26.65
CA THR A 413 -28.68 0.29 -27.55
C THR A 413 -28.08 -1.11 -27.49
N ILE A 414 -28.83 -2.04 -26.94
CA ILE A 414 -28.45 -3.45 -26.94
C ILE A 414 -28.56 -3.94 -28.38
N ASN A 415 -27.45 -4.30 -28.98
CA ASN A 415 -27.46 -4.96 -30.28
C ASN A 415 -27.88 -6.43 -30.08
N ASP A 416 -29.13 -6.73 -30.35
CA ASP A 416 -29.71 -8.09 -30.23
C ASP A 416 -29.10 -9.08 -31.22
N ASP A 417 -28.33 -8.63 -32.21
CA ASP A 417 -27.64 -9.46 -33.19
C ASP A 417 -26.34 -10.12 -32.68
N VAL A 418 -25.91 -9.75 -31.47
CA VAL A 418 -24.74 -10.36 -30.84
C VAL A 418 -25.12 -11.70 -30.25
N PRO A 419 -24.52 -12.83 -30.70
CA PRO A 419 -24.84 -14.14 -30.15
C PRO A 419 -24.63 -14.16 -28.64
N THR A 420 -25.71 -14.47 -27.91
CA THR A 420 -25.70 -14.60 -26.48
C THR A 420 -24.55 -15.50 -26.03
N TYR A 421 -23.69 -15.00 -25.13
CA TYR A 421 -22.62 -15.80 -24.54
C TYR A 421 -23.19 -17.07 -23.93
N LYS A 422 -22.90 -18.21 -24.58
CA LYS A 422 -23.15 -19.52 -23.97
C LYS A 422 -21.92 -19.89 -23.16
N PRO A 423 -22.00 -19.95 -21.83
CA PRO A 423 -20.85 -20.38 -21.03
C PRO A 423 -20.40 -21.74 -21.53
N LYS A 424 -19.13 -21.88 -21.91
CA LYS A 424 -18.53 -23.19 -22.23
C LYS A 424 -18.80 -24.08 -21.01
N LYS A 425 -19.60 -25.12 -21.19
CA LYS A 425 -19.74 -26.19 -20.21
C LYS A 425 -18.34 -26.76 -19.99
N THR A 426 -17.67 -26.36 -18.95
CA THR A 426 -16.47 -27.05 -18.47
C THR A 426 -16.89 -28.49 -18.24
N ARG A 427 -16.32 -29.39 -19.00
CA ARG A 427 -16.51 -30.84 -18.88
C ARG A 427 -16.00 -31.18 -17.48
N ALA A 428 -16.93 -31.28 -16.54
CA ALA A 428 -16.62 -31.77 -15.20
C ALA A 428 -15.95 -33.13 -15.38
N THR A 429 -14.68 -33.20 -15.12
CA THR A 429 -13.95 -34.44 -14.96
C THR A 429 -14.64 -35.20 -13.85
N ARG A 430 -15.39 -36.24 -14.21
CA ARG A 430 -15.98 -37.17 -13.26
C ARG A 430 -14.83 -37.82 -12.49
N ARG A 431 -14.49 -37.22 -11.37
CA ARG A 431 -13.71 -37.89 -10.33
C ARG A 431 -14.55 -39.07 -9.84
N ASN A 432 -14.19 -40.28 -10.27
CA ASN A 432 -14.77 -41.50 -9.77
C ASN A 432 -14.45 -41.63 -8.28
N SER A 433 -15.31 -41.12 -7.43
CA SER A 433 -15.33 -41.48 -6.01
C SER A 433 -15.83 -42.93 -5.90
N ARG A 434 -14.90 -43.84 -5.76
CA ARG A 434 -15.19 -45.20 -5.31
C ARG A 434 -15.66 -45.13 -3.86
N ALA A 435 -16.98 -45.02 -3.68
CA ALA A 435 -17.59 -45.23 -2.38
C ALA A 435 -17.35 -46.67 -1.94
N SER A 436 -16.54 -46.85 -0.91
CA SER A 436 -16.39 -48.08 -0.18
C SER A 436 -17.70 -48.45 0.48
N ARG A 437 -18.42 -49.42 -0.08
CA ARG A 437 -19.56 -50.03 0.54
C ARG A 437 -19.07 -51.15 1.44
N ASN A 438 -18.93 -50.89 2.73
CA ASN A 438 -18.88 -51.94 3.75
C ASN A 438 -20.22 -52.72 3.78
N LYS A 439 -20.22 -53.89 3.21
CA LYS A 439 -21.19 -54.96 3.53
C LYS A 439 -20.52 -56.07 4.26
N ARG A 440 -20.87 -56.18 5.53
CA ARG A 440 -20.68 -57.31 6.44
C ARG A 440 -21.37 -58.54 5.84
N VAL A 441 -20.61 -59.61 5.53
CA VAL A 441 -21.20 -60.98 5.36
C VAL A 441 -20.30 -61.99 6.04
N VAL A 442 -20.99 -62.77 6.79
CA VAL A 442 -20.62 -63.88 7.69
C VAL A 442 -19.94 -65.00 6.92
N ARG A 443 -19.02 -65.68 7.67
CA ARG A 443 -18.39 -66.99 7.50
C ARG A 443 -19.10 -67.95 6.52
N ASN A 444 -18.35 -68.57 5.64
CA ASN A 444 -18.23 -70.05 5.74
C ASN A 444 -16.98 -70.60 4.96
N THR A 445 -16.43 -71.62 5.56
CA THR A 445 -15.28 -72.46 5.29
C THR A 445 -15.41 -73.27 4.02
N LYS A 446 -14.28 -73.58 3.39
CA LYS A 446 -13.74 -74.87 2.86
C LYS A 446 -13.06 -74.75 1.50
N SER A 447 -11.74 -74.85 1.49
CA SER A 447 -11.04 -76.08 0.96
C SER A 447 -10.74 -76.11 -0.54
N ARG A 448 -9.46 -76.23 -0.76
CA ARG A 448 -8.76 -77.07 -1.76
C ARG A 448 -8.40 -76.56 -3.13
N ARG A 449 -7.08 -76.47 -3.31
CA ARG A 449 -6.21 -77.21 -4.25
C ARG A 449 -6.00 -76.62 -5.68
N THR A 450 -4.68 -76.24 -5.88
CA THR A 450 -3.75 -76.72 -6.96
C THR A 450 -4.13 -76.29 -8.41
N THR A 451 -3.31 -75.71 -9.19
CA THR A 451 -2.05 -76.08 -9.85
C THR A 451 -1.67 -75.05 -10.92
N ALA A 452 -0.43 -74.68 -10.91
CA ALA A 452 0.54 -74.74 -11.99
C ALA A 452 0.39 -73.92 -13.30
N ALA A 453 1.31 -72.99 -13.45
CA ALA A 453 2.31 -72.91 -14.55
C ALA A 453 1.92 -72.62 -15.99
N LYS A 454 2.48 -71.54 -16.53
CA LYS A 454 3.41 -71.47 -17.69
C LYS A 454 3.37 -70.06 -18.33
N ARG A 455 4.43 -69.28 -18.15
CA ARG A 455 5.48 -69.00 -19.14
C ARG A 455 5.02 -68.76 -20.57
N ARG A 456 5.24 -67.51 -21.07
CA ARG A 456 6.02 -67.25 -22.31
C ARG A 456 6.01 -65.75 -22.64
N THR A 457 7.13 -65.12 -22.61
CA THR A 457 7.63 -64.09 -23.51
C THR A 457 8.18 -64.80 -24.77
N PRO A 458 8.67 -64.15 -25.86
CA PRO A 458 8.77 -62.73 -26.23
C PRO A 458 8.40 -62.47 -27.73
N THR A 459 8.51 -61.28 -28.28
CA THR A 459 9.48 -60.94 -29.35
C THR A 459 9.21 -59.55 -29.96
N LYS A 460 10.31 -58.92 -30.24
CA LYS A 460 10.60 -57.74 -31.04
C LYS A 460 9.97 -57.72 -32.41
N LYS A 461 9.68 -56.53 -32.96
CA LYS A 461 10.25 -56.10 -34.29
C LYS A 461 10.22 -54.61 -34.51
N THR A 462 11.33 -54.09 -34.79
CA THR A 462 11.84 -52.90 -35.45
C THR A 462 11.20 -52.62 -36.80
N ALA A 463 11.03 -51.34 -37.17
CA ALA A 463 11.43 -50.83 -38.49
C ALA A 463 11.31 -49.28 -38.56
N THR A 464 12.41 -48.65 -38.65
CA THR A 464 12.91 -47.50 -39.36
C THR A 464 12.09 -47.00 -40.57
N ARG A 465 11.91 -45.67 -40.72
CA ARG A 465 12.35 -44.99 -41.95
C ARG A 465 12.28 -43.46 -41.85
N SER A 466 13.43 -42.88 -42.05
CA SER A 466 13.80 -41.51 -42.35
C SER A 466 13.03 -40.87 -43.51
N LYS A 467 12.87 -39.56 -43.51
CA LYS A 467 13.27 -38.70 -44.66
C LYS A 467 13.31 -37.21 -44.28
N THR A 468 14.49 -36.72 -44.45
CA THR A 468 14.99 -35.36 -44.68
C THR A 468 14.26 -34.58 -45.76
N ARG A 469 14.17 -33.23 -45.60
CA ARG A 469 14.51 -32.21 -46.65
C ARG A 469 14.27 -30.80 -46.08
N THR A 470 15.32 -30.08 -45.87
CA THR A 470 16.01 -29.02 -46.65
C THR A 470 15.38 -27.63 -46.67
N ALA A 471 16.20 -26.76 -46.16
CA ALA A 471 16.35 -25.30 -46.19
C ALA A 471 15.76 -24.52 -47.37
N LYS A 472 15.35 -23.26 -47.08
CA LYS A 472 15.67 -22.12 -47.97
C LYS A 472 15.77 -20.81 -47.21
N LYS A 473 16.98 -20.30 -47.13
CA LYS A 473 17.35 -18.91 -46.91
C LYS A 473 16.76 -18.00 -47.98
N LYS A 474 16.32 -16.79 -47.62
CA LYS A 474 16.45 -15.63 -48.52
C LYS A 474 16.67 -14.36 -47.66
N THR A 475 17.83 -13.88 -47.75
CA THR A 475 18.37 -12.52 -47.56
C THR A 475 17.89 -11.58 -48.67
N THR A 476 17.61 -10.32 -48.34
CA THR A 476 17.93 -9.07 -49.11
C THR A 476 17.54 -7.87 -48.30
N THR A 477 18.50 -7.11 -47.80
CA THR A 477 19.19 -5.91 -48.29
C THR A 477 18.37 -4.61 -48.27
N ARG A 478 18.69 -3.74 -47.32
CA ARG A 478 19.14 -2.36 -47.38
C ARG A 478 18.51 -1.39 -48.40
N ARG A 479 17.90 -0.28 -47.93
CA ARG A 479 18.20 1.06 -48.53
C ARG A 479 17.91 2.21 -47.58
N ARG A 480 18.94 2.99 -47.32
CA ARG A 480 19.01 4.38 -46.81
C ARG A 480 18.42 5.35 -47.81
N ARG A 481 17.76 6.44 -47.33
CA ARG A 481 17.83 7.86 -47.77
C ARG A 481 16.64 8.59 -47.18
N ARG A 482 16.71 9.68 -46.60
CA ARG A 482 17.38 10.95 -46.35
C ARG A 482 16.73 11.57 -45.15
#